data_2a84af2d4f2d207954bd6ba24ba272c6
#
_entry.id   2a84af2d4f2d207954bd6ba24ba272c6
#
_cell.length_a   1.000
_cell.length_b   1.000
_cell.length_c   1.000
_cell.angle_alpha   90.00
_cell.angle_beta   90.00
_cell.angle_gamma   90.00
#
_symmetry.space_group_name_H-M   'P 1'
#
loop_
_entity.id
_entity.type
_entity.pdbx_description
1 polymer ?
#
loop_
_entity_poly.entity_id
_entity_poly.type
_entity_poly.pdbx_seq_one_letter_code
_entity_poly.pdbx_strand_id
1 'polypeptide(L)'
;GGSNALNSFMSLMSGEKGDYFATHPLLTEALSGCEDSCDVIGLNYLTGRHVLEHELHPHKAVLGTETYPADIVRLWRIVEENPHMIGDFTWAGYDYLGEAGCGIFHYDGGANFSSIYPERTAYIGDLDLLGNRRPISYLREIVYGLRKAPYLAVLRMEHNGQTSSK
;
A
#
# COMPACT_ATOMS: atom_id res chain seq x y z
N GLY A 1 -3.40 17.57 15.64
CA GLY A 1 -3.99 16.32 15.51
C GLY A 1 -4.02 15.67 14.15
N GLY A 2 -3.77 16.31 13.01
CA GLY A 2 -4.10 15.73 11.70
C GLY A 2 -3.24 14.53 11.28
N SER A 3 -2.00 14.75 10.88
CA SER A 3 -1.16 13.76 10.20
C SER A 3 -0.77 12.55 11.07
N ASN A 4 -0.47 12.76 12.35
CA ASN A 4 -0.12 11.65 13.25
C ASN A 4 -1.32 10.74 13.56
N ALA A 5 -2.53 11.31 13.66
CA ALA A 5 -3.75 10.53 13.85
C ALA A 5 -4.06 9.70 12.59
N LEU A 6 -3.88 10.27 11.41
CA LEU A 6 -4.04 9.55 10.15
C LEU A 6 -3.03 8.41 10.03
N ASN A 7 -1.75 8.66 10.34
CA ASN A 7 -0.72 7.60 10.33
C ASN A 7 -1.02 6.46 11.30
N SER A 8 -1.46 6.80 12.52
CA SER A 8 -1.85 5.79 13.49
C SER A 8 -3.06 4.98 13.01
N PHE A 9 -4.03 5.64 12.39
CA PHE A 9 -5.17 4.97 11.78
C PHE A 9 -4.75 4.06 10.62
N MET A 10 -3.93 4.56 9.71
CA MET A 10 -3.42 3.78 8.57
C MET A 10 -2.59 2.57 9.02
N SER A 11 -1.81 2.71 10.09
CA SER A 11 -1.08 1.57 10.69
C SER A 11 -2.01 0.51 11.28
N LEU A 12 -3.15 0.92 11.81
CA LEU A 12 -4.18 -0.01 12.30
C LEU A 12 -4.90 -0.72 11.15
N MET A 13 -4.95 -0.10 9.97
CA MET A 13 -5.59 -0.64 8.76
C MET A 13 -4.66 -1.54 7.93
N SER A 14 -3.46 -1.85 8.42
CA SER A 14 -2.51 -2.74 7.76
C SER A 14 -2.36 -4.09 8.48
N GLY A 15 -2.00 -5.13 7.73
CA GLY A 15 -1.79 -6.49 8.24
C GLY A 15 -3.06 -7.12 8.82
N GLU A 16 -2.88 -8.10 9.72
CA GLU A 16 -4.00 -8.89 10.28
C GLU A 16 -5.05 -8.05 11.02
N LYS A 17 -4.63 -6.97 11.68
CA LYS A 17 -5.59 -6.06 12.36
C LYS A 17 -6.44 -5.29 11.35
N GLY A 18 -5.83 -4.82 10.29
CA GLY A 18 -6.53 -4.16 9.20
C GLY A 18 -7.50 -5.10 8.50
N ASP A 19 -7.10 -6.34 8.28
CA ASP A 19 -7.96 -7.37 7.71
C ASP A 19 -9.18 -7.67 8.61
N TYR A 20 -8.99 -7.73 9.92
CA TYR A 20 -10.10 -7.88 10.87
C TYR A 20 -11.11 -6.72 10.78
N PHE A 21 -10.63 -5.47 10.73
CA PHE A 21 -11.51 -4.32 10.56
C PHE A 21 -12.20 -4.34 9.19
N ALA A 22 -11.48 -4.65 8.14
CA ALA A 22 -11.99 -4.70 6.78
C ALA A 22 -13.14 -5.71 6.61
N THR A 23 -13.12 -6.80 7.35
CA THR A 23 -14.13 -7.88 7.29
C THR A 23 -15.25 -7.72 8.31
N HIS A 24 -15.27 -6.65 9.10
CA HIS A 24 -16.28 -6.46 10.13
C HIS A 24 -17.69 -6.26 9.53
N PRO A 25 -18.75 -6.92 10.07
CA PRO A 25 -20.11 -6.86 9.52
C PRO A 25 -20.68 -5.45 9.37
N LEU A 26 -20.39 -4.53 10.30
CA LEU A 26 -20.84 -3.14 10.21
C LEU A 26 -20.22 -2.42 9.00
N LEU A 27 -19.00 -2.75 8.63
CA LEU A 27 -18.39 -2.19 7.44
C LEU A 27 -19.04 -2.76 6.18
N THR A 28 -19.34 -4.05 6.15
CA THR A 28 -20.08 -4.68 5.06
C THR A 28 -21.45 -4.02 4.87
N GLU A 29 -22.20 -3.79 5.94
CA GLU A 29 -23.48 -3.07 5.87
C GLU A 29 -23.30 -1.63 5.32
N ALA A 30 -22.27 -0.92 5.77
CA ALA A 30 -22.03 0.45 5.34
C ALA A 30 -21.61 0.56 3.86
N LEU A 31 -20.92 -0.44 3.33
CA LEU A 31 -20.41 -0.45 1.94
C LEU A 31 -21.41 -1.03 0.94
N SER A 32 -22.38 -1.84 1.38
CA SER A 32 -23.26 -2.65 0.51
C SER A 32 -23.93 -1.83 -0.60
N GLY A 33 -24.47 -0.67 -0.31
CA GLY A 33 -25.13 0.17 -1.32
C GLY A 33 -24.17 0.69 -2.42
N CYS A 34 -22.90 0.94 -2.08
CA CYS A 34 -21.86 1.30 -3.03
C CYS A 34 -21.43 0.09 -3.87
N GLU A 35 -21.18 -1.02 -3.19
CA GLU A 35 -20.72 -2.26 -3.81
C GLU A 35 -21.77 -2.83 -4.76
N ASP A 36 -23.05 -2.77 -4.38
CA ASP A 36 -24.18 -3.20 -5.21
C ASP A 36 -24.28 -2.43 -6.53
N SER A 37 -23.91 -1.17 -6.54
CA SER A 37 -24.00 -0.28 -7.70
C SER A 37 -22.85 -0.43 -8.70
N CYS A 38 -21.78 -1.15 -8.35
CA CYS A 38 -20.58 -1.30 -9.16
C CYS A 38 -20.51 -2.66 -9.85
N ASP A 39 -20.02 -2.73 -11.07
CA ASP A 39 -19.69 -3.99 -11.76
C ASP A 39 -18.33 -4.55 -11.29
N VAL A 40 -17.43 -3.66 -10.92
CA VAL A 40 -16.12 -3.97 -10.34
C VAL A 40 -16.01 -3.29 -8.99
N ILE A 41 -15.72 -4.05 -7.95
CA ILE A 41 -15.52 -3.52 -6.60
C ILE A 41 -14.05 -3.10 -6.45
N GLY A 42 -13.81 -1.79 -6.32
CA GLY A 42 -12.50 -1.21 -6.08
C GLY A 42 -12.27 -0.93 -4.59
N LEU A 43 -11.21 -1.48 -4.03
CA LEU A 43 -10.91 -1.38 -2.60
C LEU A 43 -9.60 -0.64 -2.36
N ASN A 44 -9.66 0.49 -1.63
CA ASN A 44 -8.49 1.17 -1.12
C ASN A 44 -8.15 0.63 0.27
N TYR A 45 -7.00 -0.05 0.41
CA TYR A 45 -6.44 -0.60 1.66
C TYR A 45 -7.26 -1.66 2.41
N LEU A 46 -8.50 -1.90 2.07
CA LEU A 46 -9.35 -2.90 2.72
C LEU A 46 -8.98 -4.32 2.27
N THR A 47 -7.73 -4.70 2.43
CA THR A 47 -7.15 -5.92 1.84
C THR A 47 -7.77 -7.22 2.36
N GLY A 48 -8.27 -7.25 3.59
CA GLY A 48 -9.02 -8.39 4.12
C GLY A 48 -10.32 -8.68 3.37
N ARG A 49 -10.87 -7.68 2.66
CA ARG A 49 -12.07 -7.86 1.84
C ARG A 49 -11.80 -8.48 0.47
N HIS A 50 -10.58 -8.48 -0.01
CA HIS A 50 -10.26 -8.99 -1.35
C HIS A 50 -10.83 -10.40 -1.61
N VAL A 51 -10.74 -11.29 -0.63
CA VAL A 51 -11.31 -12.65 -0.73
C VAL A 51 -12.78 -12.67 -0.30
N LEU A 52 -13.14 -11.93 0.76
CA LEU A 52 -14.50 -11.87 1.29
C LEU A 52 -15.52 -11.38 0.24
N GLU A 53 -15.15 -10.44 -0.61
CA GLU A 53 -16.04 -9.90 -1.64
C GLU A 53 -16.55 -10.96 -2.61
N HIS A 54 -15.79 -12.02 -2.84
CA HIS A 54 -16.27 -13.13 -3.67
C HIS A 54 -17.45 -13.90 -3.03
N GLU A 55 -17.46 -13.98 -1.71
CA GLU A 55 -18.56 -14.62 -0.98
C GLU A 55 -19.81 -13.72 -0.96
N LEU A 56 -19.61 -12.41 -0.82
CA LEU A 56 -20.69 -11.42 -0.75
C LEU A 56 -21.24 -11.10 -2.16
N HIS A 57 -20.39 -11.05 -3.16
CA HIS A 57 -20.70 -10.63 -4.53
C HIS A 57 -20.09 -11.60 -5.56
N PRO A 58 -20.55 -12.86 -5.65
CA PRO A 58 -19.87 -13.92 -6.42
C PRO A 58 -19.81 -13.67 -7.94
N HIS A 59 -20.57 -12.70 -8.45
CA HIS A 59 -20.60 -12.35 -9.87
C HIS A 59 -19.82 -11.08 -10.21
N LYS A 60 -19.14 -10.46 -9.23
CA LYS A 60 -18.39 -9.23 -9.43
C LYS A 60 -16.90 -9.48 -9.43
N ALA A 61 -16.18 -8.71 -10.23
CA ALA A 61 -14.73 -8.64 -10.15
C ALA A 61 -14.31 -7.71 -9.00
N VAL A 62 -13.17 -8.00 -8.40
CA VAL A 62 -12.57 -7.20 -7.31
C VAL A 62 -11.20 -6.70 -7.71
N LEU A 63 -10.88 -5.48 -7.35
CA LEU A 63 -9.63 -4.79 -7.68
C LEU A 63 -9.08 -4.08 -6.45
N GLY A 64 -7.83 -4.32 -6.10
CA GLY A 64 -7.11 -3.46 -5.18
C GLY A 64 -6.80 -2.13 -5.88
N THR A 65 -7.55 -1.08 -5.58
CA THR A 65 -7.42 0.21 -6.25
C THR A 65 -6.35 1.10 -5.62
N GLU A 66 -5.99 0.83 -4.35
CA GLU A 66 -4.87 1.47 -3.68
C GLU A 66 -4.41 0.59 -2.51
N THR A 67 -3.16 0.16 -2.54
CA THR A 67 -2.59 -0.75 -1.55
C THR A 67 -1.17 -0.34 -1.14
N TYR A 68 -0.69 -0.87 -0.02
CA TYR A 68 0.66 -0.59 0.45
C TYR A 68 1.73 -1.34 -0.36
N PRO A 69 2.83 -0.68 -0.73
CA PRO A 69 3.95 -1.33 -1.42
C PRO A 69 4.52 -2.52 -0.66
N ALA A 70 4.53 -2.46 0.67
CA ALA A 70 5.04 -3.53 1.53
C ALA A 70 4.22 -4.83 1.44
N ASP A 71 2.94 -4.73 1.08
CA ASP A 71 2.03 -5.87 0.99
C ASP A 71 2.06 -6.60 -0.37
N ILE A 72 2.82 -6.12 -1.33
CA ILE A 72 2.77 -6.62 -2.71
C ILE A 72 2.93 -8.14 -2.84
N VAL A 73 3.77 -8.76 -2.02
CA VAL A 73 4.00 -10.22 -2.05
C VAL A 73 2.72 -10.98 -1.68
N ARG A 74 2.05 -10.55 -0.62
CA ARG A 74 0.81 -11.15 -0.13
C ARG A 74 -0.34 -10.90 -1.11
N LEU A 75 -0.50 -9.66 -1.53
CA LEU A 75 -1.62 -9.24 -2.39
C LEU A 75 -1.53 -9.85 -3.78
N TRP A 76 -0.34 -9.93 -4.36
CA TRP A 76 -0.18 -10.58 -5.66
C TRP A 76 -0.48 -12.08 -5.61
N ARG A 77 -0.12 -12.75 -4.53
CA ARG A 77 -0.52 -14.14 -4.32
C ARG A 77 -2.05 -14.28 -4.26
N ILE A 78 -2.76 -13.37 -3.57
CA ILE A 78 -4.23 -13.36 -3.55
C ILE A 78 -4.77 -13.20 -4.98
N VAL A 79 -4.20 -12.33 -5.80
CA VAL A 79 -4.59 -12.16 -7.21
C VAL A 79 -4.40 -13.46 -8.00
N GLU A 80 -3.25 -14.14 -7.84
CA GLU A 80 -2.95 -15.38 -8.56
C GLU A 80 -3.85 -16.57 -8.14
N GLU A 81 -4.24 -16.62 -6.86
CA GLU A 81 -5.01 -17.71 -6.29
C GLU A 81 -6.54 -17.53 -6.43
N ASN A 82 -7.02 -16.31 -6.72
CA ASN A 82 -8.45 -15.97 -6.71
C ASN A 82 -8.90 -15.36 -8.04
N PRO A 83 -9.61 -16.10 -8.89
CA PRO A 83 -10.00 -15.64 -10.23
C PRO A 83 -10.88 -14.40 -10.29
N HIS A 84 -11.58 -14.03 -9.21
CA HIS A 84 -12.38 -12.83 -9.12
C HIS A 84 -11.50 -11.56 -8.94
N MET A 85 -10.26 -11.73 -8.46
CA MET A 85 -9.30 -10.64 -8.33
C MET A 85 -8.67 -10.33 -9.67
N ILE A 86 -8.91 -9.14 -10.21
CA ILE A 86 -8.41 -8.74 -11.53
C ILE A 86 -7.12 -7.93 -11.48
N GLY A 87 -6.64 -7.59 -10.30
CA GLY A 87 -5.36 -6.90 -10.12
C GLY A 87 -5.24 -6.17 -8.79
N ASP A 88 -4.10 -5.51 -8.66
CA ASP A 88 -3.75 -4.72 -7.49
C ASP A 88 -2.93 -3.49 -7.90
N PHE A 89 -3.38 -2.31 -7.53
CA PHE A 89 -2.69 -1.04 -7.75
C PHE A 89 -2.09 -0.53 -6.45
N THR A 90 -0.79 -0.39 -6.44
CA THR A 90 -0.07 0.15 -5.29
C THR A 90 -0.03 1.67 -5.32
N TRP A 91 -0.16 2.31 -4.18
CA TRP A 91 0.11 3.72 -4.00
C TRP A 91 1.57 3.91 -3.54
N ALA A 92 2.49 4.45 -4.42
CA ALA A 92 2.18 4.80 -5.77
C ALA A 92 3.28 4.36 -6.73
N GLY A 93 2.96 4.27 -8.01
CA GLY A 93 3.93 3.92 -9.04
C GLY A 93 4.92 5.04 -9.35
N TYR A 94 4.49 6.31 -9.32
CA TYR A 94 5.30 7.49 -9.60
C TYR A 94 5.21 8.48 -8.44
N ASP A 95 6.33 9.06 -8.05
CA ASP A 95 6.35 10.06 -6.98
C ASP A 95 5.73 11.39 -7.44
N TYR A 96 5.33 12.23 -6.52
CA TYR A 96 4.67 13.49 -6.80
C TYR A 96 5.01 14.56 -5.76
N LEU A 97 4.71 15.82 -6.11
CA LEU A 97 4.79 16.96 -5.19
C LEU A 97 3.53 16.97 -4.30
N GLY A 98 3.70 17.16 -3.04
CA GLY A 98 2.62 17.12 -2.04
C GLY A 98 2.80 15.95 -1.08
N GLU A 99 2.00 15.92 -0.02
CA GLU A 99 2.10 14.95 1.08
C GLU A 99 3.55 14.71 1.53
N ALA A 100 4.29 15.83 1.57
CA ALA A 100 5.73 15.86 1.71
C ALA A 100 6.22 15.05 2.92
N GLY A 101 7.18 14.18 2.69
CA GLY A 101 7.76 13.33 3.72
C GLY A 101 6.96 12.07 4.07
N CYS A 102 5.83 11.80 3.42
CA CYS A 102 4.99 10.64 3.70
C CYS A 102 5.77 9.32 3.69
N GLY A 103 6.64 9.13 2.70
CA GLY A 103 7.45 7.93 2.52
C GLY A 103 8.87 8.01 3.06
N ILE A 104 9.28 9.13 3.64
CA ILE A 104 10.64 9.32 4.13
C ILE A 104 10.84 8.58 5.46
N PHE A 105 11.96 7.85 5.54
CA PHE A 105 12.41 7.24 6.79
C PHE A 105 13.25 8.25 7.58
N HIS A 106 12.78 8.63 8.74
CA HIS A 106 13.50 9.51 9.66
C HIS A 106 14.26 8.66 10.69
N TYR A 107 15.53 8.95 10.88
CA TYR A 107 16.41 8.26 11.84
C TYR A 107 16.72 9.09 13.09
N ASP A 108 16.23 10.31 13.14
CA ASP A 108 16.38 11.29 14.20
C ASP A 108 15.13 11.41 15.11
N GLY A 109 14.17 10.50 14.95
CA GLY A 109 12.90 10.55 15.66
C GLY A 109 11.86 11.48 15.03
N GLY A 110 12.11 12.01 13.83
CA GLY A 110 11.16 12.81 13.07
C GLY A 110 9.85 12.04 12.76
N ALA A 111 8.77 12.78 12.65
CA ALA A 111 7.45 12.20 12.35
C ALA A 111 7.22 12.11 10.83
N ASN A 112 6.50 11.09 10.41
CA ASN A 112 6.02 10.99 9.04
C ASN A 112 5.02 12.11 8.72
N PHE A 113 4.85 12.45 7.45
CA PHE A 113 4.03 13.59 7.00
C PHE A 113 4.41 14.89 7.68
N SER A 114 5.69 15.09 7.92
CA SER A 114 6.15 16.28 8.62
C SER A 114 5.91 17.56 7.82
N SER A 115 5.92 17.45 6.50
CA SER A 115 5.84 18.61 5.58
C SER A 115 6.89 19.68 5.87
N ILE A 116 7.98 19.29 6.52
CA ILE A 116 9.05 20.19 6.96
C ILE A 116 10.04 20.38 5.81
N TYR A 117 10.42 21.61 5.56
CA TYR A 117 11.52 21.90 4.63
C TYR A 117 12.79 21.12 5.05
N PRO A 118 13.52 20.45 4.13
CA PRO A 118 13.43 20.57 2.66
C PRO A 118 12.51 19.55 1.95
N GLU A 119 11.67 18.82 2.66
CA GLU A 119 10.78 17.85 2.06
C GLU A 119 9.77 18.50 1.10
N ARG A 120 9.59 17.92 -0.08
CA ARG A 120 8.71 18.45 -1.14
C ARG A 120 7.84 17.39 -1.76
N THR A 121 8.35 16.15 -1.82
CA THR A 121 7.68 15.04 -2.47
C THR A 121 7.10 14.09 -1.44
N ALA A 122 6.12 13.30 -1.84
CA ALA A 122 5.58 12.23 -1.01
C ALA A 122 6.64 11.18 -0.66
N TYR A 123 7.59 10.93 -1.56
CA TYR A 123 8.67 9.97 -1.42
C TYR A 123 8.21 8.50 -1.32
N ILE A 124 7.10 8.18 -1.98
CA ILE A 124 6.47 6.85 -1.94
C ILE A 124 6.48 6.12 -3.28
N GLY A 125 6.71 6.83 -4.39
CA GLY A 125 6.68 6.23 -5.72
C GLY A 125 7.73 5.14 -5.94
N ASP A 126 7.40 4.13 -6.73
CA ASP A 126 8.37 3.19 -7.28
C ASP A 126 9.44 3.91 -8.12
N LEU A 127 9.01 4.96 -8.80
CA LEU A 127 9.87 5.90 -9.52
C LEU A 127 9.86 7.25 -8.81
N ASP A 128 11.03 7.89 -8.75
CA ASP A 128 11.12 9.28 -8.29
C ASP A 128 10.64 10.28 -9.38
N LEU A 129 10.63 11.58 -9.06
CA LEU A 129 10.21 12.63 -10.00
C LEU A 129 11.06 12.72 -11.27
N LEU A 130 12.28 12.18 -11.27
CA LEU A 130 13.20 12.17 -12.39
C LEU A 130 13.13 10.85 -13.17
N GLY A 131 12.29 9.89 -12.73
CA GLY A 131 12.17 8.59 -13.34
C GLY A 131 13.19 7.55 -12.85
N ASN A 132 13.98 7.86 -11.81
CA ASN A 132 14.87 6.87 -11.24
C ASN A 132 14.09 5.85 -10.41
N ARG A 133 14.47 4.59 -10.53
CA ARG A 133 13.84 3.49 -9.83
C ARG A 133 14.28 3.43 -8.37
N ARG A 134 13.32 3.27 -7.47
CA ARG A 134 13.57 2.94 -6.07
C ARG A 134 13.61 1.42 -5.85
N PRO A 135 14.25 0.94 -4.77
CA PRO A 135 14.37 -0.50 -4.47
C PRO A 135 13.05 -1.26 -4.53
N ILE A 136 11.96 -0.67 -4.08
CA ILE A 136 10.63 -1.29 -4.07
C ILE A 136 10.13 -1.68 -5.47
N SER A 137 10.51 -0.93 -6.50
CA SER A 137 10.15 -1.24 -7.89
C SER A 137 10.76 -2.57 -8.37
N TYR A 138 11.92 -2.94 -7.85
CA TYR A 138 12.57 -4.22 -8.18
C TYR A 138 11.90 -5.39 -7.44
N LEU A 139 11.41 -5.18 -6.23
CA LEU A 139 10.60 -6.18 -5.53
C LEU A 139 9.34 -6.49 -6.34
N ARG A 140 8.66 -5.48 -6.87
CA ARG A 140 7.49 -5.64 -7.73
C ARG A 140 7.80 -6.47 -8.98
N GLU A 141 8.90 -6.19 -9.67
CA GLU A 141 9.32 -7.00 -10.82
C GLU A 141 9.54 -8.47 -10.46
N ILE A 142 10.12 -8.73 -9.28
CA ILE A 142 10.38 -10.10 -8.80
C ILE A 142 9.06 -10.80 -8.52
N VAL A 143 8.16 -10.13 -7.81
CA VAL A 143 6.84 -10.68 -7.44
C VAL A 143 6.00 -10.99 -8.67
N TYR A 144 6.03 -10.13 -9.68
CA TYR A 144 5.30 -10.35 -10.95
C TYR A 144 6.00 -11.35 -11.89
N GLY A 145 7.13 -11.94 -11.49
CA GLY A 145 7.89 -12.88 -12.32
C GLY A 145 8.63 -12.25 -13.50
N LEU A 146 8.66 -10.93 -13.59
CA LEU A 146 9.34 -10.19 -14.66
C LEU A 146 10.86 -10.18 -14.49
N ARG A 147 11.33 -10.40 -13.26
CA ARG A 147 12.75 -10.45 -12.92
C ARG A 147 13.07 -11.73 -12.16
N LYS A 148 14.02 -12.50 -12.68
CA LYS A 148 14.51 -13.73 -12.01
C LYS A 148 15.74 -13.50 -11.13
N ALA A 149 16.52 -12.46 -11.43
CA ALA A 149 17.71 -12.13 -10.66
C ALA A 149 17.36 -11.37 -9.37
N PRO A 150 18.01 -11.65 -8.25
CA PRO A 150 17.82 -10.88 -7.03
C PRO A 150 18.23 -9.43 -7.22
N TYR A 151 17.72 -8.55 -6.36
CA TYR A 151 18.14 -7.16 -6.27
C TYR A 151 18.67 -6.90 -4.86
N LEU A 152 19.86 -6.35 -4.76
CA LEU A 152 20.47 -5.97 -3.51
C LEU A 152 20.38 -4.46 -3.33
N ALA A 153 19.70 -4.02 -2.27
CA ALA A 153 19.72 -2.65 -1.81
C ALA A 153 20.46 -2.58 -0.47
N VAL A 154 21.32 -1.60 -0.33
CA VAL A 154 22.12 -1.42 0.88
C VAL A 154 21.76 -0.07 1.50
N LEU A 155 21.47 -0.08 2.80
CA LEU A 155 21.30 1.14 3.57
C LEU A 155 22.63 1.92 3.63
N ARG A 156 22.56 3.24 3.61
CA ARG A 156 23.76 4.06 3.75
C ARG A 156 24.45 3.79 5.09
N MET A 157 25.77 3.76 5.10
CA MET A 157 26.56 3.43 6.28
C MET A 157 26.33 4.39 7.46
N GLU A 158 25.98 5.65 7.19
CA GLU A 158 25.61 6.65 8.19
C GLU A 158 24.39 6.27 9.04
N HIS A 159 23.54 5.40 8.53
CA HIS A 159 22.35 4.89 9.22
C HIS A 159 22.55 3.53 9.87
N ASN A 160 23.77 2.99 9.84
CA ASN A 160 24.05 1.69 10.43
C ASN A 160 23.80 1.70 11.95
N GLY A 161 22.97 0.77 12.41
CA GLY A 161 22.58 0.67 13.82
C GLY A 161 21.53 1.68 14.28
N GLN A 162 21.01 2.52 13.38
CA GLN A 162 19.91 3.43 13.68
C GLN A 162 18.55 2.74 13.44
N THR A 163 17.56 3.13 14.21
CA THR A 163 16.16 2.70 14.02
C THR A 163 15.40 3.82 13.31
N SER A 164 14.69 3.48 12.24
CA SER A 164 13.86 4.44 11.53
C SER A 164 12.53 4.69 12.23
N SER A 165 11.84 5.76 11.84
CA SER A 165 10.50 6.12 12.31
C SER A 165 9.39 5.22 11.75
N LYS A 166 9.73 4.31 10.84
CA LYS A 166 8.80 3.35 10.19
C LYS A 166 9.31 1.94 10.35
#